data_a1b0d7c5ebadaee91be46af7c37c4d23
#
_entry.id   a1b0d7c5ebadaee91be46af7c37c4d23
#
_cell.length_a   1.000
_cell.length_b   1.000
_cell.length_c   1.000
_cell.angle_alpha   90.00
_cell.angle_beta   90.00
_cell.angle_gamma   90.00
#
_symmetry.space_group_name_H-M   'P 1'
#
loop_
_entity.id
_entity.type
_entity.pdbx_description
1 polymer ?
#
loop_
_entity_poly.entity_id
_entity_poly.type
_entity_poly.pdbx_seq_one_letter_code
_entity_poly.pdbx_strand_id
1 'polypeptide(L)'
;MISSRLRLLLLALLLPLALPGLQPADAQYFGRNKVQYDQFRFDILPTNYFDLYFYEETTTAARDAARMADRWYARHSTVFAHELTARRPLIFYANDADFQQTNVVGGTIGQGVGGLTEGLKQRVVMPFTGLYSETDHVLGHELVHSFQYDLALSTDRGIQLQRLPLWLIEGMAEYLSVGARDPHTAMWMRDALVRDDLPSIRNLARGRYFPYRYGQAYMAYIGGTYGDGAVTSLYQIAGRSSVEEAIQTVTGMTPDSLSADWRQTVRASYGPLVEGRTPAREAGQVVLSPQGGGGDVNVAPAVSPDGQYVAFLSTRDIFSIALYVADAET
;
A
#
# COMPACT_ATOMS: atom_id res chain seq x y z
N MET A 1 -20.78 40.72 -57.46
CA MET A 1 -20.63 39.27 -57.77
C MET A 1 -19.16 38.89 -57.55
N ILE A 2 -18.87 38.21 -56.51
CA ILE A 2 -17.50 37.73 -56.21
C ILE A 2 -17.24 36.53 -57.12
N SER A 3 -16.14 36.59 -57.89
CA SER A 3 -15.81 35.56 -58.88
C SER A 3 -15.59 34.20 -58.23
N SER A 4 -15.93 33.14 -58.94
CA SER A 4 -15.80 31.74 -58.48
C SER A 4 -14.38 31.38 -58.01
N ARG A 5 -13.37 32.04 -58.54
CA ARG A 5 -11.96 31.87 -58.15
C ARG A 5 -11.64 32.45 -56.78
N LEU A 6 -12.30 33.55 -56.41
CA LEU A 6 -12.12 34.16 -55.08
C LEU A 6 -12.79 33.34 -53.96
N ARG A 7 -13.90 32.64 -54.28
CA ARG A 7 -14.57 31.71 -53.34
C ARG A 7 -13.74 30.45 -53.10
N LEU A 8 -13.04 29.94 -54.14
CA LEU A 8 -12.13 28.81 -54.00
C LEU A 8 -10.87 29.17 -53.17
N LEU A 9 -10.35 30.36 -53.31
CA LEU A 9 -9.23 30.87 -52.52
C LEU A 9 -9.61 31.09 -51.05
N LEU A 10 -10.82 31.59 -50.75
CA LEU A 10 -11.32 31.73 -49.41
C LEU A 10 -11.64 30.38 -48.74
N LEU A 11 -12.12 29.38 -49.49
CA LEU A 11 -12.29 28.03 -48.99
C LEU A 11 -10.96 27.33 -48.72
N ALA A 12 -9.93 27.57 -49.56
CA ALA A 12 -8.58 27.02 -49.39
C ALA A 12 -7.85 27.66 -48.20
N LEU A 13 -8.16 28.92 -47.84
CA LEU A 13 -7.59 29.56 -46.63
C LEU A 13 -8.27 29.14 -45.34
N LEU A 14 -9.51 28.64 -45.40
CA LEU A 14 -10.23 28.16 -44.20
C LEU A 14 -9.99 26.66 -43.94
N LEU A 15 -9.48 25.90 -44.92
CA LEU A 15 -9.18 24.47 -44.73
C LEU A 15 -8.07 24.17 -43.71
N PRO A 16 -7.02 25.00 -43.54
CA PRO A 16 -6.04 24.74 -42.47
C PRO A 16 -6.54 25.04 -41.05
N LEU A 17 -7.64 25.81 -40.92
CA LEU A 17 -8.25 26.11 -39.59
C LEU A 17 -9.25 25.04 -39.12
N ALA A 18 -9.57 24.07 -39.97
CA ALA A 18 -10.45 22.95 -39.66
C ALA A 18 -9.66 21.63 -39.60
N LEU A 19 -8.38 21.65 -39.22
CA LEU A 19 -7.68 20.44 -38.89
C LEU A 19 -8.22 19.95 -37.52
N PRO A 20 -8.86 18.78 -37.49
CA PRO A 20 -9.18 18.11 -36.23
C PRO A 20 -7.86 17.55 -35.69
N GLY A 21 -7.17 18.37 -34.89
CA GLY A 21 -5.85 17.98 -34.41
C GLY A 21 -5.27 18.91 -33.36
N LEU A 22 -6.03 19.89 -32.87
CA LEU A 22 -5.76 20.46 -31.58
C LEU A 22 -6.32 19.50 -30.53
N GLN A 23 -5.75 18.28 -30.50
CA GLN A 23 -5.77 17.53 -29.26
C GLN A 23 -5.13 18.45 -28.22
N PRO A 24 -5.74 18.64 -27.03
CA PRO A 24 -5.03 19.30 -25.95
C PRO A 24 -3.72 18.52 -25.82
N ALA A 25 -2.61 19.19 -26.05
CA ALA A 25 -1.32 18.57 -25.97
C ALA A 25 -1.23 17.97 -24.56
N ASP A 26 -1.11 16.63 -24.47
CA ASP A 26 -0.79 15.93 -23.22
C ASP A 26 0.55 16.41 -22.62
N ALA A 27 1.22 17.35 -23.28
CA ALA A 27 2.38 18.07 -22.81
C ALA A 27 2.16 18.81 -21.47
N GLN A 28 0.91 19.09 -21.06
CA GLN A 28 0.61 19.62 -19.72
C GLN A 28 0.65 18.56 -18.62
N TYR A 29 0.74 17.28 -18.96
CA TYR A 29 0.89 16.21 -17.97
C TYR A 29 2.35 16.03 -17.53
N PHE A 30 3.31 16.36 -18.41
CA PHE A 30 4.73 16.39 -18.06
C PHE A 30 5.05 17.75 -17.46
N GLY A 31 5.33 17.78 -16.15
CA GLY A 31 5.76 18.98 -15.45
C GLY A 31 4.80 19.53 -14.41
N ARG A 32 3.75 18.80 -14.04
CA ARG A 32 3.02 19.09 -12.80
C ARG A 32 3.81 18.54 -11.60
N ASN A 33 4.88 19.25 -11.25
CA ASN A 33 5.45 19.07 -9.94
C ASN A 33 4.40 19.47 -8.90
N LYS A 34 4.34 18.73 -7.79
CA LYS A 34 3.56 19.15 -6.64
C LYS A 34 4.03 20.52 -6.19
N VAL A 35 3.11 21.32 -5.65
CA VAL A 35 3.48 22.58 -5.00
C VAL A 35 4.35 22.22 -3.80
N GLN A 36 5.54 22.80 -3.76
CA GLN A 36 6.43 22.72 -2.61
C GLN A 36 6.29 24.03 -1.83
N TYR A 37 5.87 23.91 -0.59
CA TYR A 37 5.69 25.06 0.31
C TYR A 37 6.97 25.39 1.06
N ASP A 38 7.84 24.38 1.25
CA ASP A 38 9.09 24.49 1.99
C ASP A 38 10.31 24.15 1.12
N GLN A 39 11.45 24.70 1.50
CA GLN A 39 12.73 24.38 0.89
C GLN A 39 13.54 23.52 1.85
N PHE A 40 13.45 22.21 1.67
CA PHE A 40 14.20 21.27 2.50
C PHE A 40 15.69 21.27 2.12
N ARG A 41 16.55 21.41 3.14
CA ARG A 41 18.00 21.23 3.01
C ARG A 41 18.35 19.91 3.63
N PHE A 42 18.49 18.90 2.79
CA PHE A 42 18.84 17.57 3.23
C PHE A 42 20.33 17.44 3.51
N ASP A 43 20.64 16.93 4.70
CA ASP A 43 21.94 16.36 5.04
C ASP A 43 21.94 14.87 4.70
N ILE A 44 23.13 14.25 4.62
CA ILE A 44 23.27 12.84 4.29
C ILE A 44 24.01 12.13 5.42
N LEU A 45 23.39 11.12 5.99
CA LEU A 45 23.99 10.19 6.94
C LEU A 45 24.27 8.86 6.24
N PRO A 46 25.53 8.55 5.88
CA PRO A 46 25.86 7.27 5.26
C PRO A 46 25.89 6.16 6.31
N THR A 47 25.30 4.99 5.97
CA THR A 47 25.48 3.73 6.70
C THR A 47 26.29 2.73 5.86
N ASN A 48 26.33 1.46 6.24
CA ASN A 48 26.99 0.45 5.41
C ASN A 48 26.22 0.19 4.09
N TYR A 49 24.88 0.32 4.10
CA TYR A 49 24.02 -0.10 3.01
C TYR A 49 23.17 1.02 2.43
N PHE A 50 23.02 2.14 3.14
CA PHE A 50 22.11 3.22 2.81
C PHE A 50 22.75 4.60 2.87
N ASP A 51 22.17 5.54 2.14
CA ASP A 51 22.40 6.97 2.29
C ASP A 51 21.10 7.59 2.78
N LEU A 52 21.04 7.97 4.08
CA LEU A 52 19.85 8.58 4.67
C LEU A 52 19.89 10.08 4.42
N TYR A 53 18.83 10.57 3.78
CA TYR A 53 18.57 12.00 3.58
C TYR A 53 17.59 12.47 4.65
N PHE A 54 17.99 13.49 5.37
CA PHE A 54 17.21 14.08 6.47
C PHE A 54 17.55 15.56 6.60
N TYR A 55 16.85 16.34 7.39
CA TYR A 55 17.18 17.72 7.67
C TYR A 55 17.30 17.97 9.18
N GLU A 56 17.97 19.06 9.56
CA GLU A 56 18.55 19.33 10.89
C GLU A 56 17.62 18.97 12.06
N GLU A 57 16.34 19.32 11.99
CA GLU A 57 15.37 19.09 13.06
C GLU A 57 15.11 17.59 13.33
N THR A 58 15.39 16.72 12.36
CA THR A 58 15.18 15.26 12.45
C THR A 58 16.45 14.48 12.75
N THR A 59 17.56 15.13 13.06
CA THR A 59 18.89 14.50 13.22
C THR A 59 18.87 13.29 14.18
N THR A 60 18.20 13.39 15.33
CA THR A 60 18.13 12.29 16.32
C THR A 60 17.33 11.12 15.76
N ALA A 61 16.17 11.38 15.17
CA ALA A 61 15.35 10.36 14.55
C ALA A 61 16.05 9.68 13.37
N ALA A 62 16.80 10.45 12.56
CA ALA A 62 17.57 9.93 11.44
C ALA A 62 18.68 8.95 11.89
N ARG A 63 19.36 9.23 12.99
CA ARG A 63 20.35 8.31 13.58
C ARG A 63 19.72 7.01 14.06
N ASP A 64 18.52 7.07 14.61
CA ASP A 64 17.76 5.89 15.02
C ASP A 64 17.28 5.10 13.79
N ALA A 65 16.73 5.78 12.79
CA ALA A 65 16.34 5.17 11.52
C ALA A 65 17.52 4.50 10.79
N ALA A 66 18.72 5.09 10.84
CA ALA A 66 19.93 4.48 10.29
C ALA A 66 20.25 3.13 10.94
N ARG A 67 20.14 3.04 12.27
CA ARG A 67 20.33 1.77 13.00
C ARG A 67 19.24 0.75 12.70
N MET A 68 17.98 1.21 12.57
CA MET A 68 16.86 0.36 12.15
C MET A 68 17.09 -0.20 10.74
N ALA A 69 17.47 0.66 9.78
CA ALA A 69 17.71 0.28 8.40
C ALA A 69 18.79 -0.80 8.26
N ASP A 70 19.93 -0.65 8.96
CA ASP A 70 21.00 -1.65 8.93
C ASP A 70 20.58 -2.99 9.56
N ARG A 71 19.73 -2.98 10.61
CA ARG A 71 19.14 -4.22 11.18
C ARG A 71 18.19 -4.88 10.20
N TRP A 72 17.32 -4.10 9.55
CA TRP A 72 16.39 -4.61 8.55
C TRP A 72 17.12 -5.17 7.34
N TYR A 73 18.17 -4.49 6.88
CA TYR A 73 19.01 -5.02 5.80
C TYR A 73 19.57 -6.40 6.15
N ALA A 74 20.20 -6.55 7.32
CA ALA A 74 20.77 -7.81 7.75
C ALA A 74 19.74 -8.94 7.81
N ARG A 75 18.53 -8.65 8.29
CA ARG A 75 17.42 -9.61 8.30
C ARG A 75 16.95 -9.95 6.88
N HIS A 76 16.66 -8.94 6.08
CA HIS A 76 16.09 -9.15 4.76
C HIS A 76 17.08 -9.80 3.80
N SER A 77 18.34 -9.42 3.81
CA SER A 77 19.37 -10.07 3.00
C SER A 77 19.46 -11.58 3.30
N THR A 78 19.33 -11.97 4.57
CA THR A 78 19.30 -13.37 4.98
C THR A 78 18.06 -14.10 4.48
N VAL A 79 16.86 -13.53 4.68
CA VAL A 79 15.59 -14.16 4.31
C VAL A 79 15.42 -14.26 2.79
N PHE A 80 15.83 -13.24 2.05
CA PHE A 80 15.82 -13.25 0.59
C PHE A 80 16.99 -14.05 -0.05
N ALA A 81 17.99 -14.42 0.75
CA ALA A 81 19.28 -14.94 0.26
C ALA A 81 19.82 -14.06 -0.87
N HIS A 82 19.82 -12.74 -0.66
CA HIS A 82 20.15 -11.72 -1.64
C HIS A 82 20.72 -10.47 -0.97
N GLU A 83 21.71 -9.86 -1.61
CA GLU A 83 22.26 -8.57 -1.23
C GLU A 83 21.83 -7.52 -2.26
N LEU A 84 21.51 -6.31 -1.81
CA LEU A 84 21.18 -5.22 -2.73
C LEU A 84 22.41 -4.88 -3.59
N THR A 85 22.17 -4.71 -4.89
CA THR A 85 23.24 -4.47 -5.88
C THR A 85 23.97 -3.14 -5.71
N ALA A 86 23.35 -2.18 -4.99
CA ALA A 86 23.95 -0.89 -4.65
C ALA A 86 23.30 -0.30 -3.39
N ARG A 87 23.98 0.70 -2.81
CA ARG A 87 23.43 1.50 -1.70
C ARG A 87 22.12 2.15 -2.13
N ARG A 88 21.15 2.26 -1.19
CA ARG A 88 19.85 2.85 -1.45
C ARG A 88 19.69 4.19 -0.75
N PRO A 89 19.15 5.19 -1.43
CA PRO A 89 18.70 6.42 -0.78
C PRO A 89 17.46 6.16 0.06
N LEU A 90 17.52 6.57 1.34
CA LEU A 90 16.37 6.61 2.26
C LEU A 90 16.09 8.08 2.56
N ILE A 91 14.97 8.60 2.11
CA ILE A 91 14.61 10.00 2.24
C ILE A 91 13.54 10.14 3.31
N PHE A 92 13.90 10.79 4.43
CA PHE A 92 13.02 10.99 5.57
C PHE A 92 12.53 12.42 5.64
N TYR A 93 11.22 12.57 5.76
CA TYR A 93 10.56 13.84 6.08
C TYR A 93 10.20 13.89 7.56
N ALA A 94 10.16 15.10 8.17
CA ALA A 94 9.86 15.23 9.60
C ALA A 94 8.45 14.76 9.96
N ASN A 95 7.52 14.93 9.03
CA ASN A 95 6.09 14.67 9.24
C ASN A 95 5.39 14.40 7.90
N ASP A 96 4.11 14.04 7.99
CA ASP A 96 3.29 13.75 6.82
C ASP A 96 3.06 14.97 5.91
N ALA A 97 2.92 16.17 6.47
CA ALA A 97 2.72 17.40 5.67
C ALA A 97 3.92 17.68 4.76
N ASP A 98 5.13 17.48 5.26
CA ASP A 98 6.35 17.61 4.47
C ASP A 98 6.46 16.47 3.43
N PHE A 99 6.11 15.24 3.82
CA PHE A 99 6.10 14.10 2.91
C PHE A 99 5.13 14.28 1.74
N GLN A 100 3.99 14.93 1.96
CA GLN A 100 3.05 15.27 0.89
C GLN A 100 3.67 16.13 -0.22
N GLN A 101 4.75 16.86 0.06
CA GLN A 101 5.44 17.72 -0.91
C GLN A 101 6.43 16.95 -1.81
N THR A 102 6.69 15.66 -1.53
CA THR A 102 7.60 14.86 -2.36
C THR A 102 7.14 14.75 -3.80
N ASN A 103 8.09 14.86 -4.74
CA ASN A 103 7.86 14.67 -6.18
C ASN A 103 8.15 13.23 -6.66
N VAL A 104 8.32 12.28 -5.74
CA VAL A 104 8.55 10.87 -6.09
C VAL A 104 7.32 10.28 -6.78
N VAL A 105 6.12 10.70 -6.39
CA VAL A 105 4.87 10.36 -7.07
C VAL A 105 4.15 11.62 -7.53
N GLY A 106 3.54 11.55 -8.71
CA GLY A 106 2.66 12.60 -9.21
C GLY A 106 1.27 12.53 -8.55
N GLY A 107 0.74 13.65 -8.07
CA GLY A 107 -0.56 13.70 -7.40
C GLY A 107 -0.47 13.65 -5.88
N THR A 108 -1.61 13.63 -5.20
CA THR A 108 -1.69 13.55 -3.74
C THR A 108 -1.34 12.15 -3.25
N ILE A 109 -0.59 12.07 -2.16
CA ILE A 109 -0.38 10.82 -1.43
C ILE A 109 -1.62 10.57 -0.58
N GLY A 110 -2.19 9.36 -0.66
CA GLY A 110 -3.36 9.00 0.14
C GLY A 110 -3.05 9.00 1.64
N GLN A 111 -4.04 9.35 2.44
CA GLN A 111 -3.93 9.20 3.90
C GLN A 111 -3.74 7.72 4.23
N GLY A 112 -2.83 7.42 5.13
CA GLY A 112 -2.48 6.04 5.50
C GLY A 112 -1.36 5.41 4.65
N VAL A 113 -0.79 6.15 3.70
CA VAL A 113 0.45 5.77 3.02
C VAL A 113 1.61 6.18 3.92
N GLY A 114 2.20 5.21 4.60
CA GLY A 114 3.30 5.45 5.56
C GLY A 114 4.66 5.63 4.89
N GLY A 115 4.84 5.14 3.68
CA GLY A 115 6.07 5.22 2.91
C GLY A 115 5.84 4.88 1.44
N LEU A 116 6.87 5.04 0.65
CA LEU A 116 6.88 4.75 -0.79
C LEU A 116 8.25 4.22 -1.20
N THR A 117 8.26 3.10 -1.89
CA THR A 117 9.49 2.59 -2.54
C THR A 117 9.39 2.76 -4.05
N GLU A 118 10.27 3.57 -4.62
CA GLU A 118 10.34 3.82 -6.06
C GLU A 118 11.20 2.75 -6.76
N GLY A 119 10.57 1.93 -7.59
CA GLY A 119 11.25 0.81 -8.24
C GLY A 119 12.37 1.22 -9.20
N LEU A 120 12.16 2.25 -10.06
CA LEU A 120 13.15 2.63 -11.08
C LEU A 120 14.39 3.31 -10.49
N LYS A 121 14.23 4.24 -9.58
CA LYS A 121 15.34 4.94 -8.92
C LYS A 121 15.74 4.29 -7.61
N GLN A 122 15.00 3.24 -7.22
CA GLN A 122 15.28 2.42 -6.04
C GLN A 122 15.50 3.24 -4.77
N ARG A 123 14.59 4.22 -4.53
CA ARG A 123 14.58 5.10 -3.37
C ARG A 123 13.43 4.72 -2.45
N VAL A 124 13.67 4.79 -1.15
CA VAL A 124 12.61 4.76 -0.13
C VAL A 124 12.37 6.18 0.33
N VAL A 125 11.11 6.58 0.42
CA VAL A 125 10.70 7.92 0.87
C VAL A 125 9.58 7.76 1.89
N MET A 126 9.76 8.33 3.08
CA MET A 126 8.77 8.20 4.16
C MET A 126 8.86 9.35 5.16
N PRO A 127 7.76 9.67 5.86
CA PRO A 127 7.81 10.56 7.00
C PRO A 127 8.25 9.81 8.27
N PHE A 128 8.73 10.55 9.27
CA PHE A 128 8.73 10.05 10.64
C PHE A 128 7.29 10.08 11.17
N THR A 129 6.82 8.96 11.70
CA THR A 129 5.42 8.82 12.19
C THR A 129 5.22 9.42 13.59
N GLY A 130 6.30 9.81 14.26
CA GLY A 130 6.28 10.23 15.67
C GLY A 130 6.28 9.07 16.66
N LEU A 131 6.05 7.83 16.21
CA LEU A 131 6.15 6.61 17.01
C LEU A 131 7.27 5.73 16.50
N TYR A 132 8.14 5.32 17.41
CA TYR A 132 9.30 4.53 17.09
C TYR A 132 8.95 3.18 16.44
N SER A 133 7.94 2.50 16.98
CA SER A 133 7.48 1.20 16.47
C SER A 133 6.85 1.30 15.08
N GLU A 134 6.14 2.38 14.79
CA GLU A 134 5.55 2.59 13.47
C GLU A 134 6.61 2.94 12.44
N THR A 135 7.55 3.83 12.78
CA THR A 135 8.68 4.14 11.91
C THR A 135 9.52 2.88 11.61
N ASP A 136 9.78 2.04 12.61
CA ASP A 136 10.52 0.77 12.44
C ASP A 136 9.74 -0.21 11.52
N HIS A 137 8.42 -0.33 11.71
CA HIS A 137 7.57 -1.15 10.87
C HIS A 137 7.55 -0.65 9.42
N VAL A 138 7.23 0.63 9.20
CA VAL A 138 7.15 1.19 7.85
C VAL A 138 8.49 1.07 7.12
N LEU A 139 9.59 1.40 7.80
CA LEU A 139 10.93 1.24 7.23
C LEU A 139 11.22 -0.21 6.85
N GLY A 140 10.90 -1.17 7.72
CA GLY A 140 11.04 -2.59 7.44
C GLY A 140 10.23 -3.05 6.24
N HIS A 141 8.98 -2.56 6.12
CA HIS A 141 8.08 -2.81 5.01
C HIS A 141 8.63 -2.27 3.68
N GLU A 142 9.02 -1.00 3.64
CA GLU A 142 9.57 -0.38 2.43
C GLU A 142 10.90 -1.01 1.98
N LEU A 143 11.70 -1.47 2.94
CA LEU A 143 12.93 -2.19 2.62
C LEU A 143 12.65 -3.58 2.01
N VAL A 144 11.57 -4.25 2.36
CA VAL A 144 11.16 -5.48 1.63
C VAL A 144 10.92 -5.15 0.15
N HIS A 145 10.23 -4.06 -0.16
CA HIS A 145 10.04 -3.62 -1.55
C HIS A 145 11.37 -3.31 -2.24
N SER A 146 12.34 -2.74 -1.53
CA SER A 146 13.68 -2.53 -2.09
C SER A 146 14.32 -3.84 -2.53
N PHE A 147 14.21 -4.91 -1.74
CA PHE A 147 14.67 -6.25 -2.12
C PHE A 147 13.85 -6.88 -3.24
N GLN A 148 12.53 -6.72 -3.24
CA GLN A 148 11.64 -7.19 -4.30
C GLN A 148 12.00 -6.56 -5.65
N TYR A 149 12.19 -5.23 -5.68
CA TYR A 149 12.59 -4.52 -6.90
C TYR A 149 14.00 -4.88 -7.36
N ASP A 150 14.95 -4.96 -6.44
CA ASP A 150 16.34 -5.30 -6.80
C ASP A 150 16.43 -6.71 -7.41
N LEU A 151 15.71 -7.68 -6.86
CA LEU A 151 15.58 -9.03 -7.41
C LEU A 151 14.91 -9.03 -8.79
N ALA A 152 13.87 -8.20 -8.99
CA ALA A 152 13.15 -8.17 -10.26
C ALA A 152 13.94 -7.46 -11.37
N LEU A 153 14.73 -6.45 -11.01
CA LEU A 153 15.55 -5.68 -11.95
C LEU A 153 16.89 -6.35 -12.26
N SER A 154 17.35 -7.28 -11.43
CA SER A 154 18.53 -8.09 -11.74
C SER A 154 18.21 -9.01 -12.93
N THR A 155 18.89 -8.77 -14.04
CA THR A 155 18.62 -9.34 -15.38
C THR A 155 18.59 -10.86 -15.44
N ASP A 156 19.24 -11.53 -14.49
CA ASP A 156 19.40 -12.98 -14.50
C ASP A 156 18.22 -13.73 -13.84
N ARG A 157 17.31 -13.05 -13.15
CA ARG A 157 16.26 -13.71 -12.38
C ARG A 157 14.89 -13.78 -13.05
N GLY A 158 14.60 -12.92 -14.03
CA GLY A 158 13.39 -12.99 -14.86
C GLY A 158 12.06 -12.79 -14.11
N ILE A 159 12.08 -12.13 -12.93
CA ILE A 159 10.89 -11.86 -12.14
C ILE A 159 10.07 -10.75 -12.80
N GLN A 160 8.80 -11.01 -13.10
CA GLN A 160 7.87 -10.07 -13.72
C GLN A 160 6.88 -9.57 -12.66
N LEU A 161 7.15 -8.37 -12.11
CA LEU A 161 6.34 -7.77 -11.04
C LEU A 161 4.86 -7.62 -11.42
N GLN A 162 4.57 -7.35 -12.70
CA GLN A 162 3.21 -7.17 -13.22
C GLN A 162 2.34 -8.43 -13.10
N ARG A 163 2.94 -9.59 -12.91
CA ARG A 163 2.24 -10.88 -12.71
C ARG A 163 1.88 -11.14 -11.26
N LEU A 164 2.52 -10.42 -10.35
CA LEU A 164 2.36 -10.65 -8.92
C LEU A 164 1.13 -9.89 -8.40
N PRO A 165 0.19 -10.56 -7.73
CA PRO A 165 -0.93 -9.88 -7.11
C PRO A 165 -0.49 -9.10 -5.87
N LEU A 166 -1.17 -7.99 -5.58
CA LEU A 166 -0.84 -7.11 -4.46
C LEU A 166 -0.80 -7.84 -3.12
N TRP A 167 -1.70 -8.79 -2.86
CA TRP A 167 -1.70 -9.52 -1.61
C TRP A 167 -0.41 -10.32 -1.37
N LEU A 168 0.29 -10.71 -2.44
CA LEU A 168 1.58 -11.40 -2.33
C LEU A 168 2.71 -10.39 -2.08
N ILE A 169 2.72 -9.27 -2.81
CA ILE A 169 3.73 -8.21 -2.68
C ILE A 169 3.64 -7.56 -1.30
N GLU A 170 2.46 -7.02 -0.98
CA GLU A 170 2.21 -6.27 0.26
C GLU A 170 2.12 -7.18 1.48
N GLY A 171 1.48 -8.34 1.34
CA GLY A 171 1.40 -9.32 2.42
C GLY A 171 2.75 -9.85 2.85
N MET A 172 3.68 -10.02 1.91
CA MET A 172 5.07 -10.37 2.20
C MET A 172 5.79 -9.23 2.94
N ALA A 173 5.60 -7.98 2.51
CA ALA A 173 6.22 -6.82 3.14
C ALA A 173 5.68 -6.63 4.57
N GLU A 174 4.37 -6.77 4.78
CA GLU A 174 3.76 -6.78 6.12
C GLU A 174 4.30 -7.92 6.99
N TYR A 175 4.29 -9.15 6.48
CA TYR A 175 4.77 -10.28 7.27
C TYR A 175 6.23 -10.15 7.68
N LEU A 176 7.11 -9.72 6.78
CA LEU A 176 8.53 -9.60 7.06
C LEU A 176 8.88 -8.39 7.94
N SER A 177 7.96 -7.42 8.10
CA SER A 177 8.14 -6.24 8.97
C SER A 177 7.46 -6.40 10.33
N VAL A 178 6.17 -6.84 10.42
CA VAL A 178 5.48 -7.01 11.71
C VAL A 178 5.57 -8.43 12.28
N GLY A 179 5.95 -9.40 11.46
CA GLY A 179 6.06 -10.80 11.86
C GLY A 179 4.73 -11.57 11.79
N ALA A 180 4.72 -12.75 12.43
CA ALA A 180 3.58 -13.66 12.38
C ALA A 180 2.39 -13.23 13.26
N ARG A 181 2.60 -12.32 14.21
CA ARG A 181 1.58 -11.91 15.20
C ARG A 181 1.39 -10.40 15.12
N ASP A 182 0.35 -9.99 14.41
CA ASP A 182 -0.06 -8.59 14.32
C ASP A 182 -1.49 -8.40 14.86
N PRO A 183 -1.71 -7.48 15.82
CA PRO A 183 -3.03 -7.23 16.39
C PRO A 183 -4.06 -6.74 15.35
N HIS A 184 -3.65 -5.93 14.37
CA HIS A 184 -4.53 -5.43 13.32
C HIS A 184 -4.99 -6.57 12.41
N THR A 185 -4.07 -7.40 11.93
CA THR A 185 -4.42 -8.59 11.13
C THR A 185 -5.31 -9.55 11.93
N ALA A 186 -5.02 -9.76 13.21
CA ALA A 186 -5.86 -10.57 14.08
C ALA A 186 -7.29 -10.02 14.21
N MET A 187 -7.47 -8.70 14.25
CA MET A 187 -8.80 -8.05 14.22
C MET A 187 -9.54 -8.34 12.91
N TRP A 188 -8.88 -8.19 11.75
CA TRP A 188 -9.46 -8.49 10.45
C TRP A 188 -9.85 -9.95 10.31
N MET A 189 -9.02 -10.87 10.80
CA MET A 189 -9.32 -12.31 10.73
C MET A 189 -10.52 -12.69 11.59
N ARG A 190 -10.64 -12.12 12.79
CA ARG A 190 -11.82 -12.33 13.66
C ARG A 190 -13.09 -11.79 13.03
N ASP A 191 -13.04 -10.60 12.45
CA ASP A 191 -14.19 -9.99 11.77
C ASP A 191 -14.62 -10.81 10.55
N ALA A 192 -13.66 -11.24 9.72
CA ALA A 192 -13.93 -12.12 8.58
C ALA A 192 -14.52 -13.47 9.01
N LEU A 193 -14.07 -14.00 10.17
CA LEU A 193 -14.58 -15.24 10.72
C LEU A 193 -16.04 -15.10 11.18
N VAL A 194 -16.36 -14.01 11.90
CA VAL A 194 -17.74 -13.72 12.36
C VAL A 194 -18.71 -13.56 11.19
N ARG A 195 -18.23 -13.00 10.08
CA ARG A 195 -19.03 -12.79 8.86
C ARG A 195 -19.03 -13.99 7.90
N ASP A 196 -18.35 -15.07 8.23
CA ASP A 196 -18.07 -16.22 7.34
C ASP A 196 -17.53 -15.79 5.95
N ASP A 197 -16.66 -14.78 5.95
CA ASP A 197 -16.10 -14.14 4.75
C ASP A 197 -14.56 -14.28 4.66
N LEU A 198 -14.04 -15.45 5.00
CA LEU A 198 -12.62 -15.76 4.79
C LEU A 198 -12.37 -16.07 3.30
N PRO A 199 -11.49 -15.31 2.62
CA PRO A 199 -11.24 -15.49 1.19
C PRO A 199 -10.53 -16.82 0.87
N SER A 200 -10.63 -17.23 -0.39
CA SER A 200 -9.63 -18.11 -0.99
C SER A 200 -8.48 -17.28 -1.58
N ILE A 201 -7.33 -17.90 -1.82
CA ILE A 201 -6.19 -17.26 -2.49
C ILE A 201 -6.61 -16.66 -3.84
N ARG A 202 -7.45 -17.35 -4.60
CA ARG A 202 -7.96 -16.85 -5.89
C ARG A 202 -8.83 -15.60 -5.73
N ASN A 203 -9.55 -15.48 -4.63
CA ASN A 203 -10.40 -14.33 -4.36
C ASN A 203 -9.62 -13.11 -3.84
N LEU A 204 -8.47 -13.31 -3.19
CA LEU A 204 -7.60 -12.22 -2.77
C LEU A 204 -7.14 -11.33 -3.93
N ALA A 205 -6.97 -11.90 -5.11
CA ALA A 205 -6.57 -11.16 -6.31
C ALA A 205 -7.69 -10.25 -6.87
N ARG A 206 -8.93 -10.34 -6.36
CA ARG A 206 -10.10 -9.63 -6.93
C ARG A 206 -10.37 -8.24 -6.34
N GLY A 207 -9.47 -7.67 -5.51
CA GLY A 207 -9.58 -6.31 -5.00
C GLY A 207 -10.65 -6.04 -3.93
N ARG A 208 -11.50 -7.01 -3.57
CA ARG A 208 -12.48 -6.90 -2.49
C ARG A 208 -11.83 -6.95 -1.11
N TYR A 209 -10.79 -7.71 -0.98
CA TYR A 209 -10.09 -7.96 0.27
C TYR A 209 -8.86 -7.09 0.38
N PHE A 210 -8.65 -6.48 1.56
CA PHE A 210 -7.53 -5.59 1.80
C PHE A 210 -6.21 -6.38 1.74
N PRO A 211 -5.34 -6.12 0.74
CA PRO A 211 -4.22 -6.99 0.42
C PRO A 211 -3.18 -7.08 1.53
N TYR A 212 -2.98 -6.02 2.29
CA TYR A 212 -2.01 -5.96 3.39
C TYR A 212 -2.36 -6.95 4.49
N ARG A 213 -3.58 -6.89 5.03
CA ARG A 213 -3.98 -7.70 6.19
C ARG A 213 -4.25 -9.15 5.84
N TYR A 214 -4.99 -9.40 4.76
CA TYR A 214 -5.22 -10.77 4.31
C TYR A 214 -3.94 -11.40 3.75
N GLY A 215 -3.10 -10.62 3.05
CA GLY A 215 -1.79 -11.06 2.57
C GLY A 215 -0.86 -11.42 3.73
N GLN A 216 -0.75 -10.57 4.74
CA GLN A 216 0.04 -10.85 5.95
C GLN A 216 -0.43 -12.13 6.63
N ALA A 217 -1.74 -12.35 6.79
CA ALA A 217 -2.28 -13.55 7.41
C ALA A 217 -1.92 -14.84 6.62
N TYR A 218 -1.93 -14.77 5.28
CA TYR A 218 -1.46 -15.90 4.46
C TYR A 218 0.04 -16.10 4.58
N MET A 219 0.84 -15.03 4.55
CA MET A 219 2.29 -15.14 4.69
C MET A 219 2.71 -15.61 6.09
N ALA A 220 1.97 -15.20 7.12
CA ALA A 220 2.18 -15.71 8.48
C ALA A 220 1.89 -17.21 8.60
N TYR A 221 0.87 -17.71 7.89
CA TYR A 221 0.59 -19.14 7.81
C TYR A 221 1.69 -19.86 7.02
N ILE A 222 2.11 -19.35 5.86
CA ILE A 222 3.19 -19.95 5.06
C ILE A 222 4.50 -19.95 5.84
N GLY A 223 4.91 -18.81 6.39
CA GLY A 223 6.15 -18.71 7.16
C GLY A 223 6.12 -19.57 8.44
N GLY A 224 4.96 -19.63 9.12
CA GLY A 224 4.79 -20.45 10.30
C GLY A 224 4.82 -21.96 10.03
N THR A 225 4.38 -22.39 8.85
CA THR A 225 4.30 -23.82 8.47
C THR A 225 5.54 -24.29 7.74
N TYR A 226 6.09 -23.47 6.84
CA TYR A 226 7.17 -23.86 5.91
C TYR A 226 8.46 -23.05 6.11
N GLY A 227 8.46 -22.07 7.01
CA GLY A 227 9.60 -21.18 7.29
C GLY A 227 9.63 -19.90 6.42
N ASP A 228 10.36 -18.88 6.88
CA ASP A 228 10.46 -17.57 6.19
C ASP A 228 11.00 -17.67 4.77
N GLY A 229 11.90 -18.63 4.51
CA GLY A 229 12.42 -18.90 3.17
C GLY A 229 11.35 -19.36 2.17
N ALA A 230 10.26 -19.97 2.64
CA ALA A 230 9.13 -20.35 1.80
C ALA A 230 8.39 -19.09 1.26
N VAL A 231 8.28 -18.04 2.07
CA VAL A 231 7.65 -16.78 1.67
C VAL A 231 8.41 -16.13 0.51
N THR A 232 9.74 -16.06 0.61
CA THR A 232 10.59 -15.50 -0.45
C THR A 232 10.64 -16.39 -1.69
N SER A 233 10.62 -17.70 -1.52
CA SER A 233 10.52 -18.66 -2.63
C SER A 233 9.21 -18.51 -3.39
N LEU A 234 8.09 -18.33 -2.69
CA LEU A 234 6.79 -18.03 -3.28
C LEU A 234 6.86 -16.81 -4.20
N TYR A 235 7.42 -15.69 -3.71
CA TYR A 235 7.61 -14.48 -4.50
C TYR A 235 8.46 -14.73 -5.75
N GLN A 236 9.61 -15.37 -5.61
CA GLN A 236 10.55 -15.58 -6.70
C GLN A 236 9.98 -16.52 -7.78
N ILE A 237 9.30 -17.59 -7.40
CA ILE A 237 8.70 -18.55 -8.35
C ILE A 237 7.49 -17.93 -9.02
N ALA A 238 6.59 -17.30 -8.26
CA ALA A 238 5.39 -16.66 -8.80
C ALA A 238 5.74 -15.56 -9.83
N GLY A 239 6.79 -14.81 -9.60
CA GLY A 239 7.24 -13.77 -10.54
C GLY A 239 7.83 -14.32 -11.84
N ARG A 240 8.30 -15.56 -11.86
CA ARG A 240 8.84 -16.24 -13.06
C ARG A 240 7.81 -17.07 -13.80
N SER A 241 6.84 -17.59 -13.08
CA SER A 241 5.84 -18.52 -13.63
C SER A 241 4.42 -18.08 -13.29
N SER A 242 3.84 -18.63 -12.21
CA SER A 242 2.51 -18.27 -11.71
C SER A 242 2.41 -18.48 -10.20
N VAL A 243 1.40 -17.86 -9.58
CA VAL A 243 1.11 -18.06 -8.16
C VAL A 243 0.73 -19.51 -7.86
N GLU A 244 0.00 -20.15 -8.78
CA GLU A 244 -0.41 -21.54 -8.67
C GLU A 244 0.79 -22.48 -8.62
N GLU A 245 1.74 -22.29 -9.53
CA GLU A 245 2.96 -23.11 -9.59
C GLU A 245 3.86 -22.84 -8.38
N ALA A 246 3.95 -21.60 -7.95
CA ALA A 246 4.69 -21.23 -6.74
C ALA A 246 4.14 -21.93 -5.50
N ILE A 247 2.82 -21.90 -5.31
CA ILE A 247 2.14 -22.58 -4.21
C ILE A 247 2.41 -24.08 -4.26
N GLN A 248 2.21 -24.71 -5.42
CA GLN A 248 2.43 -26.15 -5.59
C GLN A 248 3.90 -26.54 -5.30
N THR A 249 4.85 -25.74 -5.78
CA THR A 249 6.28 -26.01 -5.59
C THR A 249 6.71 -25.86 -4.14
N VAL A 250 6.23 -24.80 -3.46
CA VAL A 250 6.65 -24.46 -2.10
C VAL A 250 5.95 -25.31 -1.05
N THR A 251 4.64 -25.58 -1.24
CA THR A 251 3.80 -26.21 -0.21
C THR A 251 3.41 -27.66 -0.55
N GLY A 252 3.55 -28.09 -1.80
CA GLY A 252 3.01 -29.36 -2.29
C GLY A 252 1.50 -29.37 -2.48
N MET A 253 0.81 -28.23 -2.22
CA MET A 253 -0.65 -28.12 -2.23
C MET A 253 -1.15 -27.38 -3.47
N THR A 254 -2.39 -27.64 -3.86
CA THR A 254 -3.12 -26.77 -4.79
C THR A 254 -3.56 -25.48 -4.09
N PRO A 255 -3.82 -24.38 -4.81
CA PRO A 255 -4.36 -23.15 -4.21
C PRO A 255 -5.66 -23.35 -3.41
N ASP A 256 -6.50 -24.26 -3.87
CA ASP A 256 -7.78 -24.56 -3.20
C ASP A 256 -7.55 -25.32 -1.89
N SER A 257 -6.67 -26.34 -1.90
CA SER A 257 -6.28 -27.08 -0.69
C SER A 257 -5.59 -26.18 0.33
N LEU A 258 -4.66 -25.33 -0.12
CA LEU A 258 -3.98 -24.36 0.74
C LEU A 258 -4.96 -23.35 1.36
N SER A 259 -5.95 -22.89 0.56
CA SER A 259 -7.01 -21.99 1.07
C SER A 259 -7.88 -22.67 2.12
N ALA A 260 -8.21 -23.95 1.96
CA ALA A 260 -9.01 -24.72 2.91
C ALA A 260 -8.24 -24.90 4.23
N ASP A 261 -6.97 -25.26 4.16
CA ASP A 261 -6.12 -25.48 5.33
C ASP A 261 -5.86 -24.18 6.11
N TRP A 262 -5.55 -23.09 5.38
CA TRP A 262 -5.43 -21.77 5.99
C TRP A 262 -6.71 -21.34 6.71
N ARG A 263 -7.89 -21.49 6.10
CA ARG A 263 -9.18 -21.18 6.73
C ARG A 263 -9.42 -22.02 7.99
N GLN A 264 -9.05 -23.29 7.95
CA GLN A 264 -9.12 -24.17 9.13
C GLN A 264 -8.20 -23.66 10.24
N THR A 265 -6.98 -23.25 9.90
CA THR A 265 -6.00 -22.68 10.85
C THR A 265 -6.52 -21.38 11.46
N VAL A 266 -7.11 -20.49 10.66
CA VAL A 266 -7.74 -19.25 11.15
C VAL A 266 -8.91 -19.56 12.09
N ARG A 267 -9.78 -20.51 11.72
CA ARG A 267 -10.89 -20.94 12.59
C ARG A 267 -10.38 -21.55 13.91
N ALA A 268 -9.36 -22.38 13.87
CA ALA A 268 -8.78 -22.95 15.06
C ALA A 268 -8.15 -21.92 15.98
N SER A 269 -7.47 -20.90 15.40
CA SER A 269 -6.77 -19.86 16.15
C SER A 269 -7.70 -18.81 16.75
N TYR A 270 -8.72 -18.39 16.01
CA TYR A 270 -9.57 -17.26 16.39
C TYR A 270 -11.00 -17.65 16.75
N GLY A 271 -11.49 -18.84 16.38
CA GLY A 271 -12.82 -19.31 16.71
C GLY A 271 -13.14 -19.22 18.19
N PRO A 272 -12.30 -19.74 19.08
CA PRO A 272 -12.52 -19.63 20.53
C PRO A 272 -12.60 -18.19 21.07
N LEU A 273 -12.00 -17.22 20.34
CA LEU A 273 -12.00 -15.81 20.76
C LEU A 273 -13.27 -15.06 20.35
N VAL A 274 -14.03 -15.58 19.39
CA VAL A 274 -15.27 -14.98 18.89
C VAL A 274 -16.52 -15.75 19.29
N GLU A 275 -16.36 -16.95 19.82
CA GLU A 275 -17.46 -17.79 20.30
C GLU A 275 -18.25 -17.06 21.41
N GLY A 276 -19.58 -17.05 21.28
CA GLY A 276 -20.49 -16.39 22.23
C GLY A 276 -20.45 -14.85 22.20
N ARG A 277 -19.75 -14.24 21.25
CA ARG A 277 -19.73 -12.79 21.10
C ARG A 277 -20.77 -12.35 20.06
N THR A 278 -21.52 -11.32 20.42
CA THR A 278 -22.49 -10.69 19.51
C THR A 278 -21.78 -9.87 18.45
N PRO A 279 -22.06 -10.09 17.16
CA PRO A 279 -21.53 -9.24 16.07
C PRO A 279 -21.94 -7.77 16.28
N ALA A 280 -21.06 -6.83 15.94
CA ALA A 280 -21.29 -5.40 16.17
C ALA A 280 -22.62 -4.91 15.51
N ARG A 281 -23.00 -5.46 14.36
CA ARG A 281 -24.27 -5.13 13.67
C ARG A 281 -25.51 -5.58 14.40
N GLU A 282 -25.39 -6.59 15.25
CA GLU A 282 -26.49 -7.11 16.08
C GLU A 282 -26.49 -6.49 17.48
N ALA A 283 -25.38 -5.89 17.90
CA ALA A 283 -25.21 -5.27 19.20
C ALA A 283 -25.66 -3.81 19.26
N GLY A 284 -25.97 -3.19 18.11
CA GLY A 284 -26.36 -1.78 18.02
C GLY A 284 -27.10 -1.44 16.75
N GLN A 285 -27.63 -0.22 16.71
CA GLN A 285 -28.27 0.34 15.52
C GLN A 285 -27.22 0.84 14.55
N VAL A 286 -27.44 0.57 13.24
CA VAL A 286 -26.62 1.15 12.17
C VAL A 286 -27.11 2.57 11.90
N VAL A 287 -26.34 3.57 12.30
CA VAL A 287 -26.66 5.00 12.07
C VAL A 287 -26.29 5.41 10.65
N LEU A 288 -25.17 4.90 10.12
CA LEU A 288 -24.63 5.27 8.82
C LEU A 288 -24.17 4.05 8.04
N SER A 289 -24.45 4.06 6.75
CA SER A 289 -23.96 3.07 5.78
C SER A 289 -23.77 3.74 4.41
N PRO A 290 -23.07 3.14 3.45
CA PRO A 290 -22.98 3.67 2.09
C PRO A 290 -24.34 3.89 1.43
N GLN A 291 -25.35 3.06 1.76
CA GLN A 291 -26.73 3.17 1.25
C GLN A 291 -27.59 4.14 2.09
N GLY A 292 -27.18 4.44 3.32
CA GLY A 292 -27.88 5.28 4.31
C GLY A 292 -27.20 6.63 4.55
N GLY A 293 -26.69 7.28 3.50
CA GLY A 293 -26.18 8.66 3.59
C GLY A 293 -24.71 8.79 4.03
N GLY A 294 -24.01 7.68 4.28
CA GLY A 294 -22.55 7.66 4.47
C GLY A 294 -21.78 7.57 3.15
N GLY A 295 -20.46 7.72 3.19
CA GLY A 295 -19.53 7.36 2.12
C GLY A 295 -19.10 5.90 2.19
N ASP A 296 -18.22 5.50 1.28
CA ASP A 296 -17.63 4.16 1.31
C ASP A 296 -16.77 3.93 2.56
N VAL A 297 -16.17 4.99 3.07
CA VAL A 297 -15.39 5.01 4.32
C VAL A 297 -16.04 5.98 5.30
N ASN A 298 -16.38 5.51 6.49
CA ASN A 298 -16.89 6.30 7.61
C ASN A 298 -16.08 5.90 8.86
N VAL A 299 -15.33 6.85 9.43
CA VAL A 299 -14.38 6.57 10.51
C VAL A 299 -14.42 7.62 11.63
N ALA A 300 -13.80 7.28 12.76
CA ALA A 300 -13.66 8.16 13.91
C ALA A 300 -14.99 8.75 14.42
N PRO A 301 -16.02 7.93 14.71
CA PRO A 301 -17.28 8.43 15.22
C PRO A 301 -17.13 8.99 16.64
N ALA A 302 -17.78 10.15 16.88
CA ALA A 302 -17.91 10.75 18.19
C ALA A 302 -19.38 11.11 18.43
N VAL A 303 -19.96 10.56 19.50
CA VAL A 303 -21.36 10.79 19.87
C VAL A 303 -21.45 12.04 20.73
N SER A 304 -22.46 12.88 20.51
CA SER A 304 -22.73 14.06 21.35
C SER A 304 -23.13 13.61 22.77
N PRO A 305 -22.92 14.47 23.80
CA PRO A 305 -23.23 14.11 25.18
C PRO A 305 -24.70 13.73 25.45
N ASP A 306 -25.61 14.25 24.65
CA ASP A 306 -27.05 13.93 24.70
C ASP A 306 -27.46 12.74 23.84
N GLY A 307 -26.51 12.16 23.07
CA GLY A 307 -26.76 11.03 22.20
C GLY A 307 -27.51 11.34 20.90
N GLN A 308 -27.84 12.62 20.61
CA GLN A 308 -28.66 13.01 19.46
C GLN A 308 -27.86 13.08 18.15
N TYR A 309 -26.56 13.33 18.23
CA TYR A 309 -25.70 13.52 17.06
C TYR A 309 -24.47 12.64 17.07
N VAL A 310 -24.04 12.29 15.87
CA VAL A 310 -22.75 11.60 15.65
C VAL A 310 -21.92 12.44 14.70
N ALA A 311 -20.76 12.92 15.16
CA ALA A 311 -19.74 13.50 14.29
C ALA A 311 -18.82 12.38 13.78
N PHE A 312 -18.43 12.42 12.51
CA PHE A 312 -17.60 11.39 11.88
C PHE A 312 -16.87 11.94 10.65
N LEU A 313 -15.79 11.26 10.27
CA LEU A 313 -15.08 11.53 9.02
C LEU A 313 -15.58 10.59 7.92
N SER A 314 -15.83 11.11 6.72
CA SER A 314 -16.38 10.33 5.60
C SER A 314 -15.84 10.75 4.25
N THR A 315 -15.81 9.77 3.32
CA THR A 315 -15.55 9.97 1.88
C THR A 315 -16.84 10.18 1.08
N ARG A 316 -17.90 10.66 1.71
CA ARG A 316 -19.23 10.81 1.12
C ARG A 316 -19.30 11.72 -0.11
N ASP A 317 -18.57 12.82 -0.09
CA ASP A 317 -18.59 13.83 -1.13
C ASP A 317 -17.30 13.89 -1.94
N ILE A 318 -17.09 14.99 -2.66
CA ILE A 318 -15.97 15.19 -3.59
C ILE A 318 -14.58 15.29 -2.92
N PHE A 319 -14.55 15.55 -1.62
CA PHE A 319 -13.30 15.58 -0.87
C PHE A 319 -12.86 14.17 -0.46
N SER A 320 -11.56 13.96 -0.41
CA SER A 320 -11.00 12.65 -0.03
C SER A 320 -11.45 12.19 1.35
N ILE A 321 -11.59 13.12 2.29
CA ILE A 321 -12.24 12.92 3.59
C ILE A 321 -12.73 14.26 4.13
N ALA A 322 -13.92 14.30 4.74
CA ALA A 322 -14.48 15.49 5.34
C ALA A 322 -15.21 15.15 6.65
N LEU A 323 -15.38 16.15 7.52
CA LEU A 323 -16.11 16.02 8.77
C LEU A 323 -17.61 16.24 8.53
N TYR A 324 -18.41 15.31 9.02
CA TYR A 324 -19.86 15.35 8.98
C TYR A 324 -20.45 15.20 10.37
N VAL A 325 -21.71 15.66 10.49
CA VAL A 325 -22.54 15.40 11.65
C VAL A 325 -23.85 14.81 11.13
N ALA A 326 -24.27 13.68 11.70
CA ALA A 326 -25.54 13.05 11.44
C ALA A 326 -26.40 13.07 12.70
N ASP A 327 -27.72 13.09 12.52
CA ASP A 327 -28.66 12.77 13.56
C ASP A 327 -28.58 11.26 13.86
N ALA A 328 -28.57 10.88 15.13
CA ALA A 328 -28.40 9.49 15.52
C ALA A 328 -29.69 8.66 15.41
N GLU A 329 -30.87 9.32 15.26
CA GLU A 329 -32.17 8.67 15.20
C GLU A 329 -32.75 8.60 13.76
N THR A 330 -32.35 9.51 12.86
CA THR A 330 -32.87 9.64 11.49
C THR A 330 -31.75 9.44 10.45
#